data_d9bcfeb9b9cd47ca8b12405fa2e93cde
#
_entry.id   d9bcfeb9b9cd47ca8b12405fa2e93cde
#
_cell.length_a   1.000
_cell.length_b   1.000
_cell.length_c   1.000
_cell.angle_alpha   90.00
_cell.angle_beta   90.00
_cell.angle_gamma   90.00
#
_symmetry.space_group_name_H-M   'P 1'
#
loop_
_entity.id
_entity.type
_entity.pdbx_description
1 polymer ?
#
loop_
_entity_poly.entity_id
_entity_poly.type
_entity_poly.pdbx_seq_one_letter_code
_entity_poly.pdbx_strand_id
1 'polypeptide(L)'
;QQLDFSSLHLSAGGGMPVQQVVAERWVKLTGQYLLEGYGLTECAPLVSVNPYDIDYHSGSIGLPVPSTEAKLVDDDDNEVPPGQPGELCVKGPQVMLGYWQRPDATDEIIKNGWLHTGDIAVMDEEGFLRIVDRKKDMILVSGFNVYPNEIEDVVMQHPGVQEVAAVGVPSGSSGEAVKIFVVKKDPSLTEESLVTFCRRQLTGYKVPKLVEFRDELPKSNVGKILRREI
;
A
#
# COMPACT_ATOMS: atom_id res chain seq x y z
N GLN A 1 30.81 10.28 13.36
CA GLN A 1 31.09 11.12 12.17
C GLN A 1 29.77 11.74 11.74
N GLN A 2 29.75 13.06 11.63
CA GLN A 2 28.57 13.75 11.08
C GLN A 2 28.73 13.67 9.55
N LEU A 3 27.77 13.04 8.87
CA LEU A 3 27.75 12.95 7.41
C LEU A 3 27.36 14.32 6.84
N ASP A 4 27.99 14.70 5.73
CA ASP A 4 27.67 15.91 4.99
C ASP A 4 26.75 15.55 3.80
N PHE A 5 25.54 16.11 3.81
CA PHE A 5 24.53 15.92 2.76
C PHE A 5 24.37 17.13 1.84
N SER A 6 25.28 18.13 1.91
CA SER A 6 25.17 19.37 1.13
C SER A 6 25.15 19.17 -0.40
N SER A 7 25.70 18.05 -0.87
CA SER A 7 25.68 17.67 -2.28
C SER A 7 24.51 16.75 -2.69
N LEU A 8 23.62 16.42 -1.74
CA LEU A 8 22.44 15.60 -2.02
C LEU A 8 21.35 16.48 -2.62
N HIS A 9 21.03 16.30 -3.91
CA HIS A 9 20.05 17.11 -4.63
C HIS A 9 18.70 16.40 -4.82
N LEU A 10 18.70 15.08 -4.77
CA LEU A 10 17.51 14.27 -4.99
C LEU A 10 17.56 13.01 -4.15
N SER A 11 16.43 12.67 -3.56
CA SER A 11 16.21 11.40 -2.89
C SER A 11 14.90 10.80 -3.39
N ALA A 12 14.92 9.54 -3.78
CA ALA A 12 13.72 8.84 -4.22
C ALA A 12 13.51 7.57 -3.40
N GLY A 13 12.26 7.26 -3.12
CA GLY A 13 11.82 6.04 -2.46
C GLY A 13 10.74 5.32 -3.27
N GLY A 14 10.75 4.00 -3.26
CA GLY A 14 9.77 3.19 -3.99
C GLY A 14 9.86 1.72 -3.62
N GLY A 15 9.00 0.89 -4.25
CA GLY A 15 8.93 -0.54 -4.01
C GLY A 15 8.11 -0.94 -2.77
N MET A 16 7.90 -0.02 -1.85
CA MET A 16 7.00 -0.13 -0.69
C MET A 16 6.58 1.27 -0.24
N PRO A 17 5.44 1.41 0.46
CA PRO A 17 5.02 2.69 1.02
C PRO A 17 6.09 3.29 1.93
N VAL A 18 6.35 4.58 1.78
CA VAL A 18 7.22 5.33 2.69
C VAL A 18 6.38 5.80 3.87
N GLN A 19 6.72 5.33 5.06
CA GLN A 19 6.03 5.77 6.28
C GLN A 19 6.36 7.24 6.57
N GLN A 20 5.37 8.02 6.99
CA GLN A 20 5.53 9.44 7.30
C GLN A 20 6.69 9.69 8.28
N VAL A 21 6.80 8.90 9.34
CA VAL A 21 7.86 9.03 10.34
C VAL A 21 9.26 8.83 9.73
N VAL A 22 9.38 7.99 8.70
CA VAL A 22 10.64 7.76 7.98
C VAL A 22 10.96 8.95 7.08
N ALA A 23 9.97 9.46 6.35
CA ALA A 23 10.10 10.64 5.51
C ALA A 23 10.50 11.88 6.33
N GLU A 24 9.85 12.13 7.47
CA GLU A 24 10.18 13.23 8.38
C GLU A 24 11.62 13.13 8.94
N ARG A 25 12.04 11.92 9.31
CA ARG A 25 13.42 11.68 9.78
C ARG A 25 14.43 11.90 8.68
N TRP A 26 14.10 11.51 7.44
CA TRP A 26 14.97 11.75 6.28
C TRP A 26 15.16 13.25 6.02
N VAL A 27 14.06 14.01 5.98
CA VAL A 27 14.11 15.48 5.82
C VAL A 27 14.94 16.12 6.92
N LYS A 28 14.71 15.72 8.18
CA LYS A 28 15.46 16.25 9.33
C LYS A 28 16.97 15.98 9.24
N LEU A 29 17.35 14.85 8.64
CA LEU A 29 18.75 14.45 8.51
C LEU A 29 19.44 15.09 7.32
N THR A 30 18.76 15.16 6.18
CA THR A 30 19.35 15.50 4.87
C THR A 30 18.94 16.87 4.34
N GLY A 31 17.83 17.43 4.84
CA GLY A 31 17.22 18.62 4.28
C GLY A 31 16.46 18.40 2.98
N GLN A 32 16.32 17.15 2.52
CA GLN A 32 15.68 16.79 1.25
C GLN A 32 14.43 15.93 1.48
N TYR A 33 13.38 16.19 0.71
CA TYR A 33 12.19 15.33 0.68
C TYR A 33 12.45 14.06 -0.14
N LEU A 34 11.78 12.97 0.23
CA LEU A 34 11.77 11.74 -0.55
C LEU A 34 10.70 11.85 -1.63
N LEU A 35 11.11 11.78 -2.90
CA LEU A 35 10.19 11.61 -4.00
C LEU A 35 9.68 10.18 -4.01
N GLU A 36 8.43 9.98 -3.70
CA GLU A 36 7.81 8.66 -3.79
C GLU A 36 7.44 8.36 -5.24
N GLY A 37 7.79 7.17 -5.68
CA GLY A 37 7.43 6.65 -6.98
C GLY A 37 6.87 5.24 -6.87
N TYR A 38 5.99 4.91 -7.81
CA TYR A 38 5.38 3.60 -7.93
C TYR A 38 5.77 2.95 -9.25
N GLY A 39 5.97 1.65 -9.17
CA GLY A 39 6.24 0.86 -10.33
C GLY A 39 6.23 -0.63 -10.04
N LEU A 40 6.24 -1.41 -11.11
CA LEU A 40 6.22 -2.86 -11.09
C LEU A 40 7.07 -3.39 -12.24
N THR A 41 7.53 -4.62 -12.12
CA THR A 41 8.38 -5.27 -13.13
C THR A 41 7.76 -5.24 -14.51
N GLU A 42 6.46 -5.40 -14.58
CA GLU A 42 5.63 -5.37 -15.79
C GLU A 42 5.62 -4.00 -16.51
N CYS A 43 6.15 -2.95 -15.85
CA CYS A 43 6.23 -1.58 -16.39
C CYS A 43 7.67 -1.04 -16.47
N ALA A 44 8.71 -1.85 -16.37
CA ALA A 44 10.13 -1.60 -16.63
C ALA A 44 10.81 -0.39 -15.91
N PRO A 45 10.68 -0.11 -14.63
CA PRO A 45 9.61 -0.45 -13.70
C PRO A 45 8.59 0.68 -13.47
N LEU A 46 8.89 1.96 -13.88
CA LEU A 46 8.24 3.16 -13.36
C LEU A 46 6.89 3.46 -14.02
N VAL A 47 5.87 3.69 -13.21
CA VAL A 47 4.52 4.09 -13.62
C VAL A 47 4.24 5.54 -13.25
N SER A 48 4.54 5.92 -12.00
CA SER A 48 4.28 7.26 -11.49
C SER A 48 5.37 7.71 -10.53
N VAL A 49 5.50 9.03 -10.35
CA VAL A 49 6.43 9.64 -9.41
C VAL A 49 5.90 11.00 -8.97
N ASN A 50 6.18 11.40 -7.73
CA ASN A 50 5.88 12.74 -7.26
C ASN A 50 6.69 13.79 -8.03
N PRO A 51 6.14 14.99 -8.25
CA PRO A 51 6.86 16.11 -8.83
C PRO A 51 8.17 16.41 -8.09
N TYR A 52 9.17 16.85 -8.83
CA TYR A 52 10.52 17.13 -8.30
C TYR A 52 10.54 18.23 -7.22
N ASP A 53 9.63 19.17 -7.32
CA ASP A 53 9.50 20.34 -6.44
C ASP A 53 8.57 20.13 -5.25
N ILE A 54 8.18 18.89 -4.97
CA ILE A 54 7.37 18.58 -3.78
C ILE A 54 8.15 18.89 -2.50
N ASP A 55 7.53 19.61 -1.59
CA ASP A 55 8.11 20.10 -0.35
C ASP A 55 7.44 19.51 0.91
N TYR A 56 6.69 18.42 0.75
CA TYR A 56 6.02 17.71 1.83
C TYR A 56 5.86 16.23 1.52
N HIS A 57 5.65 15.40 2.55
CA HIS A 57 5.28 14.00 2.37
C HIS A 57 3.77 13.91 2.12
N SER A 58 3.39 13.56 0.91
CA SER A 58 1.98 13.51 0.49
C SER A 58 1.31 12.16 0.73
N GLY A 59 2.08 11.08 0.89
CA GLY A 59 1.60 9.70 0.85
C GLY A 59 1.04 9.30 -0.52
N SER A 60 1.30 10.14 -1.56
CA SER A 60 0.97 9.88 -2.95
C SER A 60 2.14 9.22 -3.65
N ILE A 61 1.84 8.36 -4.62
CA ILE A 61 2.83 7.82 -5.56
C ILE A 61 3.03 8.73 -6.77
N GLY A 62 2.45 9.93 -6.75
CA GLY A 62 2.62 10.97 -7.76
C GLY A 62 1.72 10.85 -8.98
N LEU A 63 2.15 11.50 -10.05
CA LEU A 63 1.50 11.52 -11.35
C LEU A 63 2.11 10.47 -12.28
N PRO A 64 1.35 9.96 -13.26
CA PRO A 64 1.91 9.09 -14.30
C PRO A 64 3.10 9.75 -15.00
N VAL A 65 4.15 8.97 -15.28
CA VAL A 65 5.31 9.47 -16.01
C VAL A 65 4.94 9.79 -17.48
N PRO A 66 5.73 10.61 -18.21
CA PRO A 66 5.44 10.97 -19.60
C PRO A 66 5.11 9.76 -20.48
N SER A 67 4.11 9.91 -21.36
CA SER A 67 3.59 8.88 -22.24
C SER A 67 2.92 7.67 -21.56
N THR A 68 2.58 7.80 -20.28
CA THR A 68 1.86 6.80 -19.51
C THR A 68 0.44 7.28 -19.22
N GLU A 69 -0.54 6.47 -19.56
CA GLU A 69 -1.94 6.65 -19.21
C GLU A 69 -2.25 5.79 -17.98
N ALA A 70 -3.02 6.32 -17.04
CA ALA A 70 -3.52 5.61 -15.86
C ALA A 70 -5.01 5.85 -15.69
N LYS A 71 -5.72 4.82 -15.26
CA LYS A 71 -7.13 4.91 -14.87
C LYS A 71 -7.41 3.95 -13.73
N LEU A 72 -8.49 4.21 -13.01
CA LEU A 72 -8.99 3.32 -11.97
C LEU A 72 -10.30 2.68 -12.41
N VAL A 73 -10.44 1.38 -12.21
CA VAL A 73 -11.64 0.64 -12.62
C VAL A 73 -12.22 -0.18 -11.46
N ASP A 74 -13.54 -0.41 -11.54
CA ASP A 74 -14.25 -1.35 -10.67
C ASP A 74 -14.08 -2.81 -11.14
N ASP A 75 -14.79 -3.74 -10.51
CA ASP A 75 -14.72 -5.17 -10.87
C ASP A 75 -15.38 -5.51 -12.21
N ASP A 76 -16.19 -4.59 -12.77
CA ASP A 76 -16.82 -4.70 -14.09
C ASP A 76 -16.04 -3.96 -15.18
N ASP A 77 -14.79 -3.53 -14.89
CA ASP A 77 -13.90 -2.74 -15.76
C ASP A 77 -14.44 -1.34 -16.13
N ASN A 78 -15.43 -0.80 -15.39
CA ASN A 78 -15.88 0.57 -15.55
C ASN A 78 -14.95 1.53 -14.81
N GLU A 79 -14.67 2.69 -15.42
CA GLU A 79 -13.87 3.72 -14.76
C GLU A 79 -14.60 4.29 -13.54
N VAL A 80 -13.92 4.40 -12.41
CA VAL A 80 -14.44 5.01 -11.20
C VAL A 80 -14.14 6.51 -11.17
N PRO A 81 -15.01 7.34 -10.58
CA PRO A 81 -14.78 8.78 -10.48
C PRO A 81 -13.63 9.09 -9.52
N PRO A 82 -12.98 10.27 -9.64
CA PRO A 82 -11.98 10.74 -8.68
C PRO A 82 -12.45 10.62 -7.23
N GLY A 83 -11.53 10.27 -6.36
CA GLY A 83 -11.80 10.05 -4.93
C GLY A 83 -12.37 8.67 -4.58
N GLN A 84 -12.74 7.85 -5.55
CA GLN A 84 -13.20 6.49 -5.32
C GLN A 84 -12.06 5.48 -5.53
N PRO A 85 -11.98 4.42 -4.71
CA PRO A 85 -11.01 3.36 -4.92
C PRO A 85 -11.37 2.50 -6.14
N GLY A 86 -10.35 2.13 -6.93
CA GLY A 86 -10.46 1.23 -8.05
C GLY A 86 -9.13 0.53 -8.33
N GLU A 87 -9.16 -0.53 -9.13
CA GLU A 87 -7.94 -1.17 -9.60
C GLU A 87 -7.18 -0.24 -10.54
N LEU A 88 -5.90 -0.01 -10.25
CA LEU A 88 -5.03 0.80 -11.12
C LEU A 88 -4.73 0.03 -12.40
N CYS A 89 -5.17 0.60 -13.53
CA CYS A 89 -4.86 0.13 -14.87
C CYS A 89 -3.91 1.10 -15.56
N VAL A 90 -2.88 0.56 -16.22
CA VAL A 90 -1.79 1.34 -16.82
C VAL A 90 -1.65 0.99 -18.30
N LYS A 91 -1.39 2.01 -19.12
CA LYS A 91 -1.05 1.87 -20.53
C LYS A 91 0.09 2.81 -20.87
N GLY A 92 1.11 2.29 -21.53
CA GLY A 92 2.29 3.07 -21.90
C GLY A 92 3.35 2.23 -22.60
N PRO A 93 4.35 2.88 -23.19
CA PRO A 93 5.41 2.20 -23.95
C PRO A 93 6.30 1.30 -23.09
N GLN A 94 6.33 1.50 -21.77
CA GLN A 94 7.11 0.70 -20.83
C GLN A 94 6.39 -0.56 -20.35
N VAL A 95 5.09 -0.72 -20.68
CA VAL A 95 4.34 -1.92 -20.32
C VAL A 95 4.91 -3.11 -21.11
N MET A 96 5.15 -4.22 -20.42
CA MET A 96 5.69 -5.44 -20.99
C MET A 96 4.79 -6.00 -22.10
N LEU A 97 5.38 -6.78 -23.01
CA LEU A 97 4.63 -7.51 -24.04
C LEU A 97 3.87 -8.72 -23.45
N GLY A 98 4.32 -9.23 -22.33
CA GLY A 98 3.70 -10.35 -21.64
C GLY A 98 4.71 -11.19 -20.84
N TYR A 99 4.21 -12.17 -20.11
CA TYR A 99 5.03 -13.13 -19.38
C TYR A 99 5.61 -14.19 -20.29
N TRP A 100 6.89 -14.47 -20.12
CA TRP A 100 7.60 -15.48 -20.93
C TRP A 100 6.95 -16.85 -20.83
N GLN A 101 6.54 -17.41 -21.99
CA GLN A 101 5.86 -18.72 -22.10
C GLN A 101 4.59 -18.86 -21.23
N ARG A 102 3.95 -17.75 -20.87
CA ARG A 102 2.70 -17.74 -20.09
C ARG A 102 1.67 -16.81 -20.72
N PRO A 103 1.15 -17.16 -21.91
CA PRO A 103 0.11 -16.35 -22.56
C PRO A 103 -1.16 -16.28 -21.70
N ASP A 104 -1.53 -17.38 -21.03
CA ASP A 104 -2.63 -17.45 -20.07
C ASP A 104 -2.56 -16.35 -19.00
N ALA A 105 -1.43 -16.24 -18.31
CA ALA A 105 -1.21 -15.22 -17.30
C ALA A 105 -1.10 -13.80 -17.88
N THR A 106 -0.66 -13.66 -19.13
CA THR A 106 -0.61 -12.40 -19.84
C THR A 106 -2.01 -11.88 -20.14
N ASP A 107 -2.86 -12.74 -20.72
CA ASP A 107 -4.24 -12.40 -21.09
C ASP A 107 -5.12 -12.07 -19.86
N GLU A 108 -4.76 -12.65 -18.69
CA GLU A 108 -5.45 -12.35 -17.43
C GLU A 108 -5.24 -10.90 -16.98
N ILE A 109 -4.05 -10.32 -17.20
CA ILE A 109 -3.69 -9.00 -16.68
C ILE A 109 -3.60 -7.91 -17.76
N ILE A 110 -3.40 -8.24 -19.03
CA ILE A 110 -3.39 -7.27 -20.13
C ILE A 110 -4.70 -7.39 -20.91
N LYS A 111 -5.63 -6.46 -20.67
CA LYS A 111 -6.95 -6.45 -21.28
C LYS A 111 -7.14 -5.18 -22.10
N ASN A 112 -7.50 -5.33 -23.37
CA ASN A 112 -7.74 -4.19 -24.28
C ASN A 112 -6.56 -3.18 -24.31
N GLY A 113 -5.32 -3.65 -24.14
CA GLY A 113 -4.11 -2.81 -24.12
C GLY A 113 -3.83 -2.10 -22.80
N TRP A 114 -4.60 -2.41 -21.75
CA TRP A 114 -4.38 -1.94 -20.38
C TRP A 114 -3.83 -3.05 -19.50
N LEU A 115 -2.76 -2.77 -18.79
CA LEU A 115 -2.24 -3.63 -17.74
C LEU A 115 -3.02 -3.40 -16.44
N HIS A 116 -3.68 -4.44 -15.95
CA HIS A 116 -4.30 -4.50 -14.63
C HIS A 116 -3.22 -4.81 -13.60
N THR A 117 -2.92 -3.86 -12.73
CA THR A 117 -1.76 -3.99 -11.82
C THR A 117 -2.03 -4.90 -10.63
N GLY A 118 -3.29 -5.16 -10.32
CA GLY A 118 -3.73 -5.82 -9.10
C GLY A 118 -3.57 -4.97 -7.84
N ASP A 119 -3.22 -3.68 -7.98
CA ASP A 119 -3.16 -2.73 -6.88
C ASP A 119 -4.40 -1.81 -6.91
N ILE A 120 -5.03 -1.63 -5.76
CA ILE A 120 -6.14 -0.68 -5.60
C ILE A 120 -5.56 0.68 -5.27
N ALA A 121 -6.03 1.70 -5.98
CA ALA A 121 -5.60 3.08 -5.80
C ALA A 121 -6.80 4.03 -5.73
N VAL A 122 -6.53 5.23 -5.28
CA VAL A 122 -7.42 6.39 -5.38
C VAL A 122 -6.69 7.45 -6.19
N MET A 123 -7.39 8.11 -7.09
CA MET A 123 -6.90 9.26 -7.86
C MET A 123 -7.67 10.49 -7.41
N ASP A 124 -6.98 11.59 -7.11
CA ASP A 124 -7.65 12.86 -6.81
C ASP A 124 -8.00 13.65 -8.08
N GLU A 125 -8.63 14.82 -7.92
CA GLU A 125 -9.06 15.68 -9.03
C GLU A 125 -7.86 16.26 -9.82
N GLU A 126 -6.67 16.30 -9.24
CA GLU A 126 -5.44 16.79 -9.86
C GLU A 126 -4.67 15.66 -10.57
N GLY A 127 -5.13 14.40 -10.43
CA GLY A 127 -4.55 13.21 -11.04
C GLY A 127 -3.47 12.52 -10.20
N PHE A 128 -3.24 12.96 -8.96
CA PHE A 128 -2.32 12.28 -8.05
C PHE A 128 -2.87 10.94 -7.60
N LEU A 129 -2.05 9.92 -7.71
CA LEU A 129 -2.38 8.55 -7.35
C LEU A 129 -1.90 8.23 -5.94
N ARG A 130 -2.71 7.47 -5.20
CA ARG A 130 -2.34 6.89 -3.90
C ARG A 130 -2.72 5.42 -3.88
N ILE A 131 -1.77 4.55 -3.59
CA ILE A 131 -2.05 3.12 -3.39
C ILE A 131 -2.78 2.95 -2.05
N VAL A 132 -3.88 2.23 -2.11
CA VAL A 132 -4.68 1.84 -0.93
C VAL A 132 -4.24 0.48 -0.44
N ASP A 133 -4.27 -0.53 -1.33
CA ASP A 133 -3.84 -1.90 -1.01
C ASP A 133 -3.70 -2.75 -2.28
N ARG A 134 -3.46 -4.04 -2.11
CA ARG A 134 -3.56 -5.02 -3.18
C ARG A 134 -4.95 -5.61 -3.28
N LYS A 135 -5.48 -5.75 -4.49
CA LYS A 135 -6.79 -6.33 -4.76
C LYS A 135 -6.95 -7.72 -4.12
N LYS A 136 -5.92 -8.56 -4.22
CA LYS A 136 -5.91 -9.93 -3.66
C LYS A 136 -5.79 -9.99 -2.14
N ASP A 137 -5.34 -8.93 -1.49
CA ASP A 137 -5.16 -8.86 -0.03
C ASP A 137 -6.38 -8.21 0.64
N MET A 138 -7.32 -7.67 -0.14
CA MET A 138 -8.56 -7.07 0.33
C MET A 138 -9.40 -8.09 1.10
N ILE A 139 -9.94 -7.65 2.23
CA ILE A 139 -10.77 -8.47 3.14
C ILE A 139 -12.24 -8.10 2.90
N LEU A 140 -13.09 -9.09 2.66
CA LEU A 140 -14.50 -8.86 2.43
C LEU A 140 -15.32 -9.11 3.72
N VAL A 141 -15.58 -8.04 4.47
CA VAL A 141 -16.34 -8.12 5.74
C VAL A 141 -17.77 -7.70 5.51
N SER A 142 -18.72 -8.64 5.57
CA SER A 142 -20.17 -8.39 5.39
C SER A 142 -20.49 -7.61 4.10
N GLY A 143 -19.75 -7.87 3.01
CA GLY A 143 -19.92 -7.19 1.73
C GLY A 143 -19.17 -5.84 1.61
N PHE A 144 -18.46 -5.42 2.64
CA PHE A 144 -17.63 -4.21 2.60
C PHE A 144 -16.16 -4.54 2.33
N ASN A 145 -15.56 -3.80 1.42
CA ASN A 145 -14.13 -3.87 1.16
C ASN A 145 -13.34 -3.25 2.31
N VAL A 146 -12.48 -4.04 2.93
CA VAL A 146 -11.58 -3.62 4.00
C VAL A 146 -10.15 -3.84 3.55
N TYR A 147 -9.37 -2.78 3.62
CA TYR A 147 -7.99 -2.78 3.15
C TYR A 147 -7.04 -3.00 4.33
N PRO A 148 -6.23 -4.07 4.32
CA PRO A 148 -5.24 -4.35 5.36
C PRO A 148 -4.37 -3.17 5.75
N ASN A 149 -3.86 -2.40 4.76
CA ASN A 149 -2.98 -1.27 5.02
C ASN A 149 -3.65 -0.20 5.91
N GLU A 150 -4.95 0.09 5.71
CA GLU A 150 -5.68 1.04 6.56
C GLU A 150 -5.72 0.58 8.03
N ILE A 151 -5.89 -0.71 8.24
CA ILE A 151 -5.89 -1.29 9.59
C ILE A 151 -4.48 -1.21 10.20
N GLU A 152 -3.47 -1.61 9.42
CA GLU A 152 -2.07 -1.61 9.84
C GLU A 152 -1.59 -0.20 10.20
N ASP A 153 -1.95 0.81 9.41
CA ASP A 153 -1.61 2.21 9.67
C ASP A 153 -2.19 2.70 11.00
N VAL A 154 -3.43 2.34 11.32
CA VAL A 154 -4.04 2.68 12.61
C VAL A 154 -3.35 1.93 13.74
N VAL A 155 -3.15 0.63 13.60
CA VAL A 155 -2.52 -0.21 14.65
C VAL A 155 -1.08 0.24 14.93
N MET A 156 -0.32 0.62 13.91
CA MET A 156 1.06 1.13 14.05
C MET A 156 1.17 2.45 14.81
N GLN A 157 0.09 3.24 14.90
CA GLN A 157 0.07 4.45 15.73
C GLN A 157 0.03 4.14 17.23
N HIS A 158 -0.28 2.90 17.62
CA HIS A 158 -0.26 2.50 19.02
C HIS A 158 1.18 2.36 19.52
N PRO A 159 1.61 3.07 20.60
CA PRO A 159 3.00 3.14 21.03
C PRO A 159 3.60 1.79 21.47
N GLY A 160 2.75 0.83 21.81
CA GLY A 160 3.14 -0.53 22.23
C GLY A 160 3.34 -1.51 21.06
N VAL A 161 3.10 -1.10 19.80
CA VAL A 161 3.25 -1.93 18.61
C VAL A 161 4.59 -1.68 17.94
N GLN A 162 5.27 -2.74 17.54
CA GLN A 162 6.52 -2.71 16.76
C GLN A 162 6.23 -3.01 15.29
N GLU A 163 5.42 -4.04 15.02
CA GLU A 163 5.05 -4.46 13.68
C GLU A 163 3.62 -5.01 13.70
N VAL A 164 2.94 -4.93 12.57
CA VAL A 164 1.61 -5.50 12.39
C VAL A 164 1.43 -6.00 10.97
N ALA A 165 0.61 -7.04 10.83
CA ALA A 165 0.03 -7.47 9.57
C ALA A 165 -1.45 -7.78 9.77
N ALA A 166 -2.29 -7.32 8.85
CA ALA A 166 -3.71 -7.60 8.84
C ALA A 166 -4.07 -8.57 7.71
N VAL A 167 -4.92 -9.53 7.99
CA VAL A 167 -5.43 -10.50 7.02
C VAL A 167 -6.91 -10.78 7.24
N GLY A 168 -7.59 -11.23 6.18
CA GLY A 168 -8.92 -11.80 6.28
C GLY A 168 -8.89 -13.25 6.77
N VAL A 169 -9.80 -13.59 7.68
CA VAL A 169 -10.02 -14.98 8.09
C VAL A 169 -11.51 -15.31 8.00
N PRO A 170 -11.87 -16.54 7.64
CA PRO A 170 -13.27 -16.94 7.55
C PRO A 170 -14.02 -16.66 8.85
N SER A 171 -15.24 -16.08 8.76
CA SER A 171 -16.04 -15.68 9.92
C SER A 171 -17.54 -15.82 9.66
N GLY A 172 -18.04 -17.04 9.78
CA GLY A 172 -19.47 -17.36 9.80
C GLY A 172 -20.32 -16.53 8.83
N SER A 173 -21.28 -15.75 9.36
CA SER A 173 -22.22 -14.96 8.54
C SER A 173 -21.63 -13.69 7.92
N SER A 174 -20.44 -13.24 8.34
CA SER A 174 -19.79 -12.03 7.80
C SER A 174 -18.89 -12.30 6.61
N GLY A 175 -18.77 -13.55 6.15
CA GLY A 175 -17.80 -13.94 5.15
C GLY A 175 -16.40 -13.99 5.74
N GLU A 176 -15.76 -12.83 5.91
CA GLU A 176 -14.47 -12.71 6.57
C GLU A 176 -14.53 -11.80 7.80
N ALA A 177 -13.51 -11.87 8.60
CA ALA A 177 -13.23 -10.94 9.69
C ALA A 177 -11.75 -10.53 9.65
N VAL A 178 -11.47 -9.32 10.09
CA VAL A 178 -10.10 -8.83 10.24
C VAL A 178 -9.41 -9.55 11.39
N LYS A 179 -8.26 -10.17 11.09
CA LYS A 179 -7.31 -10.68 12.08
C LYS A 179 -6.01 -9.91 11.93
N ILE A 180 -5.42 -9.50 13.05
CA ILE A 180 -4.12 -8.86 13.06
C ILE A 180 -3.10 -9.72 13.79
N PHE A 181 -1.89 -9.76 13.23
CA PHE A 181 -0.70 -10.34 13.85
C PHE A 181 0.20 -9.20 14.27
N VAL A 182 0.60 -9.16 15.53
CA VAL A 182 1.27 -8.01 16.13
C VAL A 182 2.56 -8.43 16.81
N VAL A 183 3.65 -7.77 16.48
CA VAL A 183 4.89 -7.82 17.24
C VAL A 183 4.86 -6.70 18.27
N LYS A 184 4.98 -7.05 19.55
CA LYS A 184 4.95 -6.09 20.65
C LYS A 184 6.25 -5.31 20.74
N LYS A 185 6.15 -3.98 20.88
CA LYS A 185 7.22 -3.14 21.37
C LYS A 185 7.19 -3.03 22.89
N ASP A 186 5.98 -2.99 23.47
CA ASP A 186 5.75 -3.00 24.92
C ASP A 186 5.18 -4.36 25.32
N PRO A 187 5.90 -5.15 26.14
CA PRO A 187 5.41 -6.46 26.62
C PRO A 187 4.05 -6.41 27.33
N SER A 188 3.69 -5.26 27.92
CA SER A 188 2.42 -5.07 28.63
C SER A 188 1.21 -4.87 27.72
N LEU A 189 1.43 -4.69 26.39
CA LEU A 189 0.33 -4.53 25.42
C LEU A 189 -0.62 -5.72 25.46
N THR A 190 -1.91 -5.43 25.63
CA THR A 190 -2.99 -6.42 25.64
C THR A 190 -3.87 -6.32 24.39
N GLU A 191 -4.53 -7.41 24.05
CA GLU A 191 -5.51 -7.43 22.95
C GLU A 191 -6.63 -6.40 23.19
N GLU A 192 -7.16 -6.35 24.41
CA GLU A 192 -8.25 -5.45 24.78
C GLU A 192 -7.87 -3.97 24.58
N SER A 193 -6.65 -3.57 25.01
CA SER A 193 -6.16 -2.20 24.84
C SER A 193 -6.01 -1.83 23.37
N LEU A 194 -5.50 -2.76 22.55
CA LEU A 194 -5.29 -2.55 21.13
C LEU A 194 -6.62 -2.46 20.36
N VAL A 195 -7.56 -3.37 20.61
CA VAL A 195 -8.89 -3.35 20.00
C VAL A 195 -9.65 -2.08 20.42
N THR A 196 -9.52 -1.65 21.67
CA THR A 196 -10.12 -0.40 22.16
C THR A 196 -9.54 0.81 21.45
N PHE A 197 -8.23 0.82 21.20
CA PHE A 197 -7.56 1.87 20.42
C PHE A 197 -8.10 1.90 18.99
N CYS A 198 -8.18 0.76 18.30
CA CYS A 198 -8.72 0.64 16.95
C CYS A 198 -10.17 1.13 16.83
N ARG A 199 -11.02 0.82 17.80
CA ARG A 199 -12.44 1.26 17.82
C ARG A 199 -12.64 2.77 17.82
N ARG A 200 -11.64 3.53 18.25
CA ARG A 200 -11.72 5.01 18.26
C ARG A 200 -11.43 5.61 16.90
N GLN A 201 -10.82 4.88 15.99
CA GLN A 201 -10.30 5.38 14.72
C GLN A 201 -10.88 4.64 13.50
N LEU A 202 -11.35 3.41 13.69
CA LEU A 202 -11.88 2.58 12.61
C LEU A 202 -13.41 2.41 12.73
N THR A 203 -14.05 2.34 11.57
CA THR A 203 -15.45 1.95 11.47
C THR A 203 -15.63 0.50 11.98
N GLY A 204 -16.75 0.17 12.59
CA GLY A 204 -16.96 -1.09 13.32
C GLY A 204 -16.62 -2.37 12.57
N TYR A 205 -16.91 -2.47 11.26
CA TYR A 205 -16.59 -3.64 10.43
C TYR A 205 -15.09 -3.76 10.11
N LYS A 206 -14.30 -2.69 10.25
CA LYS A 206 -12.85 -2.64 10.07
C LYS A 206 -12.07 -2.99 11.34
N VAL A 207 -12.73 -2.95 12.50
CA VAL A 207 -12.08 -3.25 13.79
C VAL A 207 -11.66 -4.72 13.83
N PRO A 208 -10.38 -5.02 14.15
CA PRO A 208 -9.92 -6.39 14.29
C PRO A 208 -10.76 -7.18 15.27
N LYS A 209 -11.25 -8.35 14.86
CA LYS A 209 -11.96 -9.30 15.71
C LYS A 209 -11.02 -10.29 16.39
N LEU A 210 -9.84 -10.49 15.81
CA LEU A 210 -8.85 -11.42 16.33
C LEU A 210 -7.48 -10.72 16.37
N VAL A 211 -6.77 -10.91 17.47
CA VAL A 211 -5.39 -10.41 17.65
C VAL A 211 -4.52 -11.59 18.03
N GLU A 212 -3.41 -11.76 17.32
CA GLU A 212 -2.40 -12.77 17.65
C GLU A 212 -1.06 -12.07 17.83
N PHE A 213 -0.45 -12.25 19.00
CA PHE A 213 0.89 -11.73 19.25
C PHE A 213 1.94 -12.73 18.80
N ARG A 214 2.97 -12.24 18.12
CA ARG A 214 4.13 -13.01 17.64
C ARG A 214 5.43 -12.32 18.00
N ASP A 215 6.51 -13.08 18.03
CA ASP A 215 7.86 -12.54 18.28
C ASP A 215 8.40 -11.85 17.02
N GLU A 216 8.03 -12.35 15.83
CA GLU A 216 8.41 -11.79 14.52
C GLU A 216 7.34 -12.07 13.45
N LEU A 217 7.38 -11.30 12.37
CA LEU A 217 6.57 -11.54 11.16
C LEU A 217 7.48 -11.97 9.99
N PRO A 218 7.00 -12.85 9.09
CA PRO A 218 7.76 -13.26 7.92
C PRO A 218 8.00 -12.09 6.98
N LYS A 219 9.25 -11.93 6.52
CA LYS A 219 9.68 -10.80 5.69
C LYS A 219 10.47 -11.27 4.48
N SER A 220 10.34 -10.52 3.39
CA SER A 220 11.23 -10.65 2.24
C SER A 220 12.65 -10.15 2.56
N ASN A 221 13.61 -10.42 1.66
CA ASN A 221 15.00 -9.96 1.78
C ASN A 221 15.12 -8.41 1.85
N VAL A 222 14.09 -7.69 1.43
CA VAL A 222 14.02 -6.21 1.48
C VAL A 222 13.18 -5.70 2.65
N GLY A 223 12.79 -6.58 3.61
CA GLY A 223 12.08 -6.22 4.83
C GLY A 223 10.56 -6.07 4.69
N LYS A 224 9.96 -6.40 3.52
CA LYS A 224 8.52 -6.36 3.33
C LYS A 224 7.85 -7.56 3.99
N ILE A 225 6.81 -7.32 4.80
CA ILE A 225 6.01 -8.40 5.43
C ILE A 225 5.31 -9.23 4.34
N LEU A 226 5.43 -10.55 4.46
CA LEU A 226 4.85 -11.53 3.53
C LEU A 226 3.54 -12.08 4.09
N ARG A 227 2.42 -11.35 3.86
CA ARG A 227 1.09 -11.73 4.36
C ARG A 227 0.67 -13.15 3.97
N ARG A 228 1.13 -13.66 2.81
CA ARG A 228 0.84 -15.03 2.35
C ARG A 228 1.50 -16.13 3.18
N GLU A 229 2.46 -15.80 4.03
CA GLU A 229 3.22 -16.72 4.88
C GLU A 229 2.79 -16.62 6.36
N ILE A 230 1.79 -15.80 6.64
CA ILE A 230 1.19 -15.61 7.95
C ILE A 230 0.00 -16.54 8.13
#